data_ffe39dce7a444c0bfe474f91e450f10b
#
_entry.id   ffe39dce7a444c0bfe474f91e450f10b
#
_cell.length_a   1.000
_cell.length_b   1.000
_cell.length_c   1.000
_cell.angle_alpha   90.00
_cell.angle_beta   90.00
_cell.angle_gamma   90.00
#
_symmetry.space_group_name_H-M   'P 1'
#
loop_
_entity.id
_entity.type
_entity.pdbx_description
1 polymer ?
#
loop_
_entity_poly.entity_id
_entity_poly.type
_entity_poly.pdbx_seq_one_letter_code
_entity_poly.pdbx_strand_id
1 'polypeptide(L)'
;MQNLGLGLMILSISLAFTAIGTESAFAEEIKIENARGSFEQGCEITNLCFVPSYATARVGDTIIFLNGDSAAHTSTSGTPMTGPDGVWDSGLQQPGVDYELILDTTGTFDYFCMVHPWMAGQLQILPEGAEIADDTTSNYGTTVDQLESIIYGDNTPEVSDKDP
;
A
#
# COMPACT_ATOMS: atom_id res chain seq x y z
N MET A 1 -11.97 -31.51 -77.96
CA MET A 1 -12.87 -31.58 -76.83
C MET A 1 -12.04 -31.16 -75.60
N GLN A 2 -12.11 -29.91 -75.24
CA GLN A 2 -11.30 -29.32 -74.15
C GLN A 2 -12.17 -29.25 -72.89
N ASN A 3 -11.78 -29.97 -71.86
CA ASN A 3 -12.41 -29.84 -70.53
C ASN A 3 -11.80 -28.73 -69.77
N LEU A 4 -12.57 -27.65 -69.55
CA LEU A 4 -12.22 -26.52 -68.74
C LEU A 4 -12.51 -26.91 -67.29
N GLY A 5 -11.46 -27.13 -66.48
CA GLY A 5 -11.55 -27.35 -65.04
C GLY A 5 -11.70 -26.04 -64.31
N LEU A 6 -12.87 -25.79 -63.72
CA LEU A 6 -13.16 -24.63 -62.90
C LEU A 6 -12.61 -24.88 -61.47
N GLY A 7 -11.45 -24.28 -61.16
CA GLY A 7 -10.85 -24.34 -59.83
C GLY A 7 -11.58 -23.41 -58.86
N LEU A 8 -12.26 -24.01 -57.90
CA LEU A 8 -12.92 -23.27 -56.79
C LEU A 8 -11.87 -22.88 -55.76
N MET A 9 -11.45 -21.61 -55.74
CA MET A 9 -10.62 -21.05 -54.67
C MET A 9 -11.50 -20.80 -53.44
N ILE A 10 -11.31 -21.62 -52.42
CA ILE A 10 -11.93 -21.41 -51.13
C ILE A 10 -11.04 -20.42 -50.34
N LEU A 11 -11.50 -19.18 -50.23
CA LEU A 11 -10.84 -18.15 -49.41
C LEU A 11 -11.18 -18.40 -47.93
N SER A 12 -10.24 -19.00 -47.20
CA SER A 12 -10.40 -19.22 -45.74
C SER A 12 -10.18 -17.89 -44.99
N ILE A 13 -11.24 -17.25 -44.56
CA ILE A 13 -11.17 -16.11 -43.67
C ILE A 13 -10.94 -16.66 -42.27
N SER A 14 -9.69 -16.61 -41.80
CA SER A 14 -9.36 -16.88 -40.39
C SER A 14 -9.76 -15.70 -39.54
N LEU A 15 -10.88 -15.82 -38.82
CA LEU A 15 -11.30 -14.86 -37.81
C LEU A 15 -10.40 -15.05 -36.59
N ALA A 16 -9.39 -14.18 -36.44
CA ALA A 16 -8.59 -14.13 -35.22
C ALA A 16 -9.46 -13.55 -34.11
N PHE A 17 -9.96 -14.40 -33.22
CA PHE A 17 -10.65 -14.00 -32.02
C PHE A 17 -9.58 -13.54 -31.00
N THR A 18 -9.35 -12.22 -30.89
CA THR A 18 -8.56 -11.67 -29.79
C THR A 18 -9.41 -11.76 -28.54
N ALA A 19 -9.12 -12.74 -27.68
CA ALA A 19 -9.67 -12.78 -26.33
C ALA A 19 -9.12 -11.54 -25.59
N ILE A 20 -9.95 -10.52 -25.41
CA ILE A 20 -9.69 -9.45 -24.46
C ILE A 20 -9.86 -10.10 -23.09
N GLY A 21 -8.75 -10.45 -22.45
CA GLY A 21 -8.76 -10.91 -21.07
C GLY A 21 -9.30 -9.77 -20.21
N THR A 22 -10.48 -9.94 -19.63
CA THR A 22 -10.91 -9.11 -18.52
C THR A 22 -10.07 -9.56 -17.33
N GLU A 23 -9.01 -8.84 -17.01
CA GLU A 23 -8.37 -8.98 -15.72
C GLU A 23 -9.42 -8.59 -14.68
N SER A 24 -9.86 -9.57 -13.89
CA SER A 24 -10.64 -9.30 -12.70
C SER A 24 -9.69 -8.57 -11.74
N ALA A 25 -9.94 -7.31 -11.49
CA ALA A 25 -9.27 -6.60 -10.42
C ALA A 25 -9.68 -7.31 -9.12
N PHE A 26 -8.75 -8.08 -8.55
CA PHE A 26 -8.91 -8.62 -7.21
C PHE A 26 -8.68 -7.47 -6.23
N ALA A 27 -9.54 -7.38 -5.20
CA ALA A 27 -9.30 -6.49 -4.08
C ALA A 27 -7.91 -6.77 -3.48
N GLU A 28 -7.12 -5.74 -3.32
CA GLU A 28 -5.77 -5.83 -2.78
C GLU A 28 -5.78 -5.56 -1.27
N GLU A 29 -4.82 -6.14 -0.56
CA GLU A 29 -4.60 -5.85 0.86
C GLU A 29 -3.45 -4.86 1.01
N ILE A 30 -3.74 -3.70 1.62
CA ILE A 30 -2.78 -2.67 1.96
C ILE A 30 -2.56 -2.67 3.46
N LYS A 31 -1.32 -2.92 3.90
CA LYS A 31 -0.97 -3.01 5.31
C LYS A 31 -0.30 -1.73 5.80
N ILE A 32 -0.77 -1.24 6.93
CA ILE A 32 -0.22 -0.07 7.64
C ILE A 32 0.02 -0.49 9.08
N GLU A 33 1.26 -0.46 9.52
CA GLU A 33 1.65 -0.89 10.85
C GLU A 33 1.90 0.31 11.78
N ASN A 34 1.44 0.24 13.03
CA ASN A 34 1.91 1.12 14.09
C ASN A 34 3.34 0.74 14.42
N ALA A 35 4.29 1.64 14.21
CA ALA A 35 5.70 1.39 14.46
C ALA A 35 5.95 1.11 15.94
N ARG A 36 6.90 0.23 16.23
CA ARG A 36 7.30 -0.06 17.61
C ARG A 36 7.79 1.20 18.32
N GLY A 37 7.26 1.45 19.50
CA GLY A 37 7.61 2.62 20.31
C GLY A 37 6.89 3.90 19.89
N SER A 38 5.93 3.82 18.95
CA SER A 38 5.16 4.99 18.51
C SER A 38 4.23 5.57 19.59
N PHE A 39 4.04 4.85 20.70
CA PHE A 39 3.37 5.38 21.89
C PHE A 39 4.16 6.51 22.56
N GLU A 40 5.46 6.66 22.27
CA GLU A 40 6.28 7.80 22.69
C GLU A 40 6.45 8.78 21.54
N GLN A 41 6.61 10.08 21.87
CA GLN A 41 6.91 11.11 20.86
C GLN A 41 8.30 10.91 20.26
N GLY A 42 8.45 11.26 18.98
CA GLY A 42 9.70 11.16 18.24
C GLY A 42 9.55 10.58 16.85
N CYS A 43 8.63 9.62 16.66
CA CYS A 43 8.37 9.04 15.36
C CYS A 43 7.75 10.04 14.36
N GLU A 44 7.10 11.10 14.85
CA GLU A 44 6.53 12.17 14.03
C GLU A 44 7.61 13.01 13.31
N ILE A 45 8.83 13.05 13.85
CA ILE A 45 9.94 13.80 13.24
C ILE A 45 10.29 13.24 11.86
N THR A 46 10.18 11.91 11.71
CA THR A 46 10.43 11.20 10.46
C THR A 46 9.14 10.77 9.74
N ASN A 47 7.98 11.08 10.35
CA ASN A 47 6.66 10.63 9.90
C ASN A 47 6.56 9.09 9.77
N LEU A 48 7.17 8.36 10.71
CA LEU A 48 7.20 6.89 10.74
C LEU A 48 6.45 6.30 11.94
N CYS A 49 5.44 7.01 12.46
CA CYS A 49 4.57 6.48 13.50
C CYS A 49 3.62 5.40 12.97
N PHE A 50 3.07 5.62 11.77
CA PHE A 50 2.44 4.61 10.93
C PHE A 50 3.38 4.27 9.78
N VAL A 51 3.48 2.99 9.42
CA VAL A 51 4.36 2.52 8.33
C VAL A 51 3.58 1.66 7.34
N PRO A 52 3.41 2.14 6.12
CA PRO A 52 3.74 3.49 5.64
C PRO A 52 2.80 4.56 6.24
N SER A 53 3.28 5.80 6.36
CA SER A 53 2.47 6.93 6.82
C SER A 53 1.56 7.49 5.73
N TYR A 54 1.88 7.20 4.47
CA TYR A 54 1.07 7.47 3.30
C TYR A 54 0.85 6.18 2.53
N ALA A 55 -0.40 5.86 2.22
CA ALA A 55 -0.74 4.68 1.44
C ALA A 55 -1.79 5.02 0.37
N THR A 56 -1.70 4.32 -0.75
CA THR A 56 -2.68 4.40 -1.84
C THR A 56 -3.40 3.06 -1.97
N ALA A 57 -4.70 3.11 -2.08
CA ALA A 57 -5.59 1.97 -2.30
C ALA A 57 -6.63 2.33 -3.37
N ARG A 58 -7.41 1.36 -3.81
CA ARG A 58 -8.57 1.56 -4.68
C ARG A 58 -9.85 1.38 -3.88
N VAL A 59 -10.93 1.90 -4.40
CA VAL A 59 -12.26 1.55 -3.91
C VAL A 59 -12.42 0.04 -3.90
N GLY A 60 -12.80 -0.51 -2.73
CA GLY A 60 -13.00 -1.94 -2.53
C GLY A 60 -11.76 -2.72 -2.08
N ASP A 61 -10.57 -2.12 -2.07
CA ASP A 61 -9.39 -2.72 -1.45
C ASP A 61 -9.54 -2.77 0.07
N THR A 62 -8.85 -3.72 0.70
CA THR A 62 -8.83 -3.88 2.16
C THR A 62 -7.59 -3.21 2.74
N ILE A 63 -7.79 -2.20 3.57
CA ILE A 63 -6.73 -1.54 4.34
C ILE A 63 -6.68 -2.21 5.71
N ILE A 64 -5.51 -2.74 6.08
CA ILE A 64 -5.31 -3.44 7.35
C ILE A 64 -4.38 -2.59 8.22
N PHE A 65 -4.91 -2.04 9.31
CA PHE A 65 -4.12 -1.38 10.34
C PHE A 65 -3.65 -2.41 11.36
N LEU A 66 -2.34 -2.67 11.40
CA LEU A 66 -1.69 -3.64 12.28
C LEU A 66 -1.18 -2.93 13.53
N ASN A 67 -1.55 -3.37 14.72
CA ASN A 67 -0.90 -2.87 15.92
C ASN A 67 0.32 -3.72 16.29
N GLY A 68 1.49 -3.38 15.71
CA GLY A 68 2.79 -3.99 16.02
C GLY A 68 3.49 -3.41 17.25
N ASP A 69 2.92 -2.37 17.87
CA ASP A 69 3.48 -1.74 19.06
C ASP A 69 3.07 -2.47 20.36
N SER A 70 3.72 -2.12 21.46
CA SER A 70 3.44 -2.64 22.80
C SER A 70 2.33 -1.89 23.53
N ALA A 71 1.89 -0.74 22.99
CA ALA A 71 0.79 0.05 23.52
C ALA A 71 -0.47 -0.08 22.68
N ALA A 72 -1.61 0.36 23.22
CA ALA A 72 -2.85 0.40 22.47
C ALA A 72 -2.94 1.69 21.65
N HIS A 73 -3.44 1.58 20.41
CA HIS A 73 -3.59 2.69 19.46
C HIS A 73 -5.01 2.76 18.89
N THR A 74 -5.30 3.84 18.17
CA THR A 74 -6.45 3.92 17.27
C THR A 74 -5.98 4.29 15.88
N SER A 75 -6.77 3.92 14.86
CA SER A 75 -6.65 4.41 13.49
C SER A 75 -7.96 5.07 13.14
N THR A 76 -8.03 6.39 13.30
CA THR A 76 -9.27 7.16 13.25
C THR A 76 -9.16 8.25 12.19
N SER A 77 -10.16 8.35 11.30
CA SER A 77 -10.20 9.39 10.28
C SER A 77 -10.33 10.79 10.89
N GLY A 78 -9.69 11.77 10.25
CA GLY A 78 -9.59 13.14 10.70
C GLY A 78 -8.16 13.56 11.03
N THR A 79 -8.01 14.64 11.79
CA THR A 79 -6.68 15.17 12.16
C THR A 79 -6.56 15.43 13.64
N PRO A 80 -5.34 15.43 14.21
CA PRO A 80 -5.15 15.78 15.63
C PRO A 80 -5.67 17.18 15.99
N MET A 81 -5.70 18.08 15.01
CA MET A 81 -6.10 19.47 15.21
C MET A 81 -7.62 19.65 15.22
N THR A 82 -8.32 18.95 14.36
CA THR A 82 -9.79 19.08 14.18
C THR A 82 -10.58 17.98 14.87
N GLY A 83 -9.90 16.89 15.26
CA GLY A 83 -10.52 15.69 15.80
C GLY A 83 -11.02 14.72 14.69
N PRO A 84 -11.72 13.66 15.09
CA PRO A 84 -12.33 12.70 14.17
C PRO A 84 -13.36 13.37 13.26
N ASP A 85 -13.40 12.94 12.00
CA ASP A 85 -14.38 13.42 11.00
C ASP A 85 -15.57 12.47 10.79
N GLY A 86 -15.50 11.27 11.39
CA GLY A 86 -16.58 10.28 11.40
C GLY A 86 -16.65 9.37 10.19
N VAL A 87 -15.62 9.36 9.31
CA VAL A 87 -15.57 8.41 8.18
C VAL A 87 -15.30 6.99 8.68
N TRP A 88 -14.29 6.82 9.56
CA TRP A 88 -14.07 5.56 10.28
C TRP A 88 -13.40 5.79 11.65
N ASP A 89 -13.51 4.79 12.50
CA ASP A 89 -12.81 4.70 13.78
C ASP A 89 -12.58 3.22 14.13
N SER A 90 -11.33 2.82 14.28
CA SER A 90 -10.99 1.46 14.70
C SER A 90 -11.39 1.13 16.14
N GLY A 91 -11.70 2.15 16.94
CA GLY A 91 -11.66 2.02 18.39
C GLY A 91 -10.25 1.70 18.88
N LEU A 92 -10.14 1.32 20.16
CA LEU A 92 -8.86 1.04 20.79
C LEU A 92 -8.35 -0.37 20.42
N GLN A 93 -7.35 -0.43 19.59
CA GLN A 93 -6.65 -1.65 19.18
C GLN A 93 -5.56 -2.00 20.20
N GLN A 94 -5.68 -3.15 20.86
CA GLN A 94 -4.64 -3.67 21.75
C GLN A 94 -3.43 -4.18 20.93
N PRO A 95 -2.24 -4.34 21.53
CA PRO A 95 -1.10 -4.96 20.87
C PRO A 95 -1.44 -6.26 20.18
N GLY A 96 -1.08 -6.40 18.91
CA GLY A 96 -1.37 -7.57 18.07
C GLY A 96 -2.82 -7.70 17.59
N VAL A 97 -3.65 -6.66 17.76
CA VAL A 97 -5.01 -6.61 17.25
C VAL A 97 -5.06 -5.71 16.01
N ASP A 98 -5.57 -6.26 14.93
CA ASP A 98 -5.68 -5.58 13.65
C ASP A 98 -7.09 -5.00 13.45
N TYR A 99 -7.18 -3.99 12.60
CA TYR A 99 -8.43 -3.39 12.15
C TYR A 99 -8.47 -3.36 10.63
N GLU A 100 -9.53 -3.91 10.06
CA GLU A 100 -9.76 -3.91 8.62
C GLU A 100 -10.74 -2.81 8.23
N LEU A 101 -10.39 -2.07 7.19
CA LEU A 101 -11.16 -0.97 6.62
C LEU A 101 -11.32 -1.17 5.13
N ILE A 102 -12.56 -1.04 4.63
CA ILE A 102 -12.86 -0.96 3.20
C ILE A 102 -13.57 0.36 2.96
N LEU A 103 -13.08 1.14 2.00
CA LEU A 103 -13.71 2.40 1.59
C LEU A 103 -14.34 2.24 0.21
N ASP A 104 -15.55 2.78 0.06
CA ASP A 104 -16.35 2.78 -1.17
C ASP A 104 -16.33 4.12 -1.91
N THR A 105 -15.58 5.09 -1.38
CA THR A 105 -15.53 6.47 -1.87
C THR A 105 -14.09 6.88 -2.13
N THR A 106 -13.85 7.45 -3.31
CA THR A 106 -12.54 8.01 -3.69
C THR A 106 -12.26 9.30 -2.92
N GLY A 107 -10.98 9.55 -2.65
CA GLY A 107 -10.57 10.77 -1.97
C GLY A 107 -9.24 10.63 -1.25
N THR A 108 -8.86 11.70 -0.55
CA THR A 108 -7.72 11.72 0.35
C THR A 108 -8.25 11.86 1.77
N PHE A 109 -7.85 10.94 2.62
CA PHE A 109 -8.32 10.83 3.99
C PHE A 109 -7.13 10.94 4.94
N ASP A 110 -7.09 11.97 5.76
CA ASP A 110 -6.16 12.03 6.86
C ASP A 110 -6.65 11.12 7.99
N TYR A 111 -5.72 10.54 8.73
CA TYR A 111 -6.04 9.76 9.92
C TYR A 111 -4.97 9.94 11.00
N PHE A 112 -5.34 9.60 12.23
CA PHE A 112 -4.46 9.78 13.39
C PHE A 112 -4.82 8.81 14.51
N CYS A 113 -3.94 8.72 15.52
CA CYS A 113 -4.23 8.01 16.76
C CYS A 113 -4.79 8.97 17.79
N MET A 114 -6.02 8.73 18.28
CA MET A 114 -6.67 9.61 19.27
C MET A 114 -5.97 9.61 20.62
N VAL A 115 -5.29 8.52 21.00
CA VAL A 115 -4.57 8.41 22.27
C VAL A 115 -3.12 8.86 22.18
N HIS A 116 -2.57 8.95 20.96
CA HIS A 116 -1.22 9.42 20.67
C HIS A 116 -1.26 10.41 19.48
N PRO A 117 -1.73 11.65 19.70
CA PRO A 117 -2.08 12.57 18.62
C PRO A 117 -0.91 13.06 17.74
N TRP A 118 0.33 12.71 18.08
CA TRP A 118 1.49 12.92 17.22
C TRP A 118 1.59 11.90 16.08
N MET A 119 0.88 10.75 16.20
CA MET A 119 0.80 9.74 15.15
C MET A 119 -0.25 10.15 14.13
N ALA A 120 0.17 10.48 12.93
CA ALA A 120 -0.70 10.85 11.82
C ALA A 120 -0.26 10.14 10.53
N GLY A 121 -1.21 9.94 9.63
CA GLY A 121 -0.99 9.38 8.32
C GLY A 121 -2.07 9.82 7.33
N GLN A 122 -1.96 9.36 6.09
CA GLN A 122 -2.89 9.71 5.02
C GLN A 122 -3.14 8.54 4.08
N LEU A 123 -4.39 8.32 3.72
CA LEU A 123 -4.82 7.36 2.69
C LEU A 123 -5.29 8.11 1.45
N GLN A 124 -4.82 7.68 0.27
CA GLN A 124 -5.41 8.05 -1.00
C GLN A 124 -6.21 6.90 -1.57
N ILE A 125 -7.50 7.10 -1.80
CA ILE A 125 -8.38 6.11 -2.40
C ILE A 125 -8.69 6.50 -3.83
N LEU A 126 -8.24 5.67 -4.76
CA LEU A 126 -8.43 5.82 -6.20
C LEU A 126 -9.69 5.08 -6.65
N PRO A 127 -10.23 5.39 -7.85
CA PRO A 127 -11.28 4.59 -8.44
C PRO A 127 -10.88 3.12 -8.59
N GLU A 128 -11.87 2.23 -8.57
CA GLU A 128 -11.67 0.82 -8.93
C GLU A 128 -10.98 0.69 -10.29
N GLY A 129 -9.99 -0.19 -10.39
CA GLY A 129 -9.23 -0.43 -11.61
C GLY A 129 -8.24 0.68 -12.00
N ALA A 130 -8.07 1.73 -11.19
CA ALA A 130 -7.03 2.73 -11.43
C ALA A 130 -5.64 2.10 -11.30
N GLU A 131 -4.70 2.49 -12.16
CA GLU A 131 -3.30 2.11 -12.00
C GLU A 131 -2.72 2.81 -10.77
N ILE A 132 -2.26 2.03 -9.80
CA ILE A 132 -1.39 2.56 -8.75
C ILE A 132 0.01 2.51 -9.35
N ALA A 133 0.62 3.68 -9.57
CA ALA A 133 2.03 3.72 -9.94
C ALA A 133 2.78 2.92 -8.87
N ASP A 134 3.52 1.90 -9.31
CA ASP A 134 4.39 1.13 -8.41
C ASP A 134 5.47 2.09 -7.91
N ASP A 135 5.14 2.80 -6.83
CA ASP A 135 6.07 3.70 -6.16
C ASP A 135 7.04 2.89 -5.30
N THR A 136 7.76 1.98 -5.96
CA THR A 136 9.01 1.45 -5.41
C THR A 136 10.07 2.56 -5.30
N THR A 137 9.79 3.72 -5.85
CA THR A 137 10.48 4.99 -5.60
C THR A 137 9.64 5.82 -4.63
N SER A 138 9.62 5.43 -3.36
CA SER A 138 9.29 6.35 -2.29
C SER A 138 9.98 7.69 -2.56
N ASN A 139 9.25 8.81 -2.53
CA ASN A 139 9.81 10.18 -2.66
C ASN A 139 10.88 10.51 -1.61
N TYR A 140 11.27 9.55 -0.80
CA TYR A 140 12.43 9.60 0.08
C TYR A 140 13.74 9.14 -0.59
N GLY A 141 13.72 8.74 -1.87
CA GLY A 141 14.94 8.37 -2.61
C GLY A 141 15.68 7.14 -2.04
N THR A 142 15.02 6.36 -1.19
CA THR A 142 15.61 5.19 -0.54
C THR A 142 14.82 3.96 -0.92
N THR A 143 15.46 2.99 -1.57
CA THR A 143 14.84 1.69 -1.87
C THR A 143 14.59 0.92 -0.57
N VAL A 144 13.65 -0.05 -0.57
CA VAL A 144 13.38 -0.90 0.60
C VAL A 144 14.66 -1.57 1.12
N ASP A 145 15.58 -1.95 0.22
CA ASP A 145 16.88 -2.52 0.58
C ASP A 145 17.78 -1.52 1.34
N GLN A 146 17.64 -0.21 1.06
CA GLN A 146 18.35 0.84 1.79
C GLN A 146 17.70 1.14 3.14
N LEU A 147 16.37 0.99 3.25
CA LEU A 147 15.66 1.14 4.53
C LEU A 147 16.05 0.02 5.50
N GLU A 148 16.14 -1.23 5.04
CA GLU A 148 16.61 -2.33 5.88
C GLU A 148 18.02 -2.11 6.41
N SER A 149 18.94 -1.57 5.59
CA SER A 149 20.30 -1.27 6.03
C SER A 149 20.36 -0.12 7.06
N ILE A 150 19.41 0.82 7.03
CA ILE A 150 19.32 1.93 8.00
C ILE A 150 18.69 1.44 9.31
N ILE A 151 17.68 0.59 9.23
CA ILE A 151 16.91 0.11 10.40
C ILE A 151 17.65 -0.99 11.14
N TYR A 152 18.34 -1.88 10.43
CA TYR A 152 19.03 -3.03 11.01
C TYR A 152 20.54 -2.89 11.07
N GLY A 153 21.10 -1.75 10.62
CA GLY A 153 22.50 -1.35 10.71
C GLY A 153 23.46 -2.53 10.48
N ASP A 154 24.03 -2.66 9.30
CA ASP A 154 25.15 -3.57 9.11
C ASP A 154 26.35 -3.08 9.92
N ASN A 155 26.41 -3.51 11.18
CA ASN A 155 27.57 -3.36 12.06
C ASN A 155 28.53 -4.51 11.86
N THR A 156 28.77 -4.97 10.63
CA THR A 156 29.90 -5.83 10.35
C THR A 156 31.16 -4.97 10.29
N PRO A 157 32.10 -5.10 11.25
CA PRO A 157 33.39 -4.41 11.15
C PRO A 157 34.13 -4.97 9.94
N GLU A 158 34.44 -4.11 8.97
CA GLU A 158 35.39 -4.44 7.90
C GLU A 158 36.74 -4.86 8.53
N VAL A 159 37.02 -6.15 8.51
CA VAL A 159 38.33 -6.65 8.82
C VAL A 159 39.23 -6.30 7.66
N SER A 160 39.96 -5.22 7.80
CA SER A 160 41.04 -4.84 6.89
C SER A 160 42.17 -5.84 7.01
N ASP A 161 42.21 -6.85 6.14
CA ASP A 161 43.42 -7.66 5.89
C ASP A 161 44.42 -6.80 5.11
N LYS A 162 45.17 -6.02 5.86
CA LYS A 162 46.50 -5.54 5.43
C LYS A 162 47.52 -6.21 6.30
N ASP A 163 48.06 -7.28 5.81
CA ASP A 163 49.29 -7.89 6.34
C ASP A 163 50.47 -7.50 5.45
N PRO A 164 51.66 -7.25 6.04
CA PRO A 164 52.84 -6.65 5.43
C PRO A 164 53.61 -7.53 4.45
#